data_6767b4bbc5c90366491d1c01417e23f9
#
_entry.id   6767b4bbc5c90366491d1c01417e23f9
#
_cell.length_a   1.000
_cell.length_b   1.000
_cell.length_c   1.000
_cell.angle_alpha   90.00
_cell.angle_beta   90.00
_cell.angle_gamma   90.00
#
_symmetry.space_group_name_H-M   'P 1'
#
loop_
_entity.id
_entity.type
_entity.pdbx_description
1 polymer ?
#
loop_
_entity_poly.entity_id
_entity_poly.type
_entity_poly.pdbx_seq_one_letter_code
_entity_poly.pdbx_strand_id
1 'polypeptide(L)'
;MNITIARLRSNVKYNGPLETVLDSFFENYVKWQRANPQYNYDTYNVSFDNTRPKRTPETIKWADVIVIPSDSEFRYHGELQMNPKDLAKSNEHMDEIRPYFENKDVIMFCSDRADTEELYREEVFKGINLKSFTKIDEVDFSGNIHGMKYHFINTLKNPLAEMMGSTKSIDFGYWGRMKHGHDREKTIRQIYRSELSCQLIGGMPSGVERKSKWIKDWKKLYPLLETCRATLCFNWLDETATTSRYVEALAIGIVPFVWRNYDCNNTYRIDKWQRVYTFEDFLEKSLQLRDDSFRKEKLELARENYSEVHLTEDEYYEEFERRMDNAF
;
A
#
# COMPACT_ATOMS: atom_id res chain seq x y z
N MET A 1 -4.55 12.75 27.25
CA MET A 1 -5.43 11.99 26.34
C MET A 1 -4.73 10.70 25.95
N ASN A 2 -5.46 9.59 25.91
CA ASN A 2 -4.92 8.28 25.59
C ASN A 2 -5.37 7.88 24.20
N ILE A 3 -4.45 7.55 23.30
CA ILE A 3 -4.71 7.17 21.92
C ILE A 3 -4.31 5.73 21.70
N THR A 4 -5.19 4.93 21.14
CA THR A 4 -4.86 3.58 20.70
C THR A 4 -4.99 3.47 19.19
N ILE A 5 -3.90 3.09 18.54
CA ILE A 5 -3.91 2.67 17.14
C ILE A 5 -4.31 1.19 17.13
N ALA A 6 -5.50 0.89 16.65
CA ALA A 6 -6.09 -0.44 16.79
C ALA A 6 -6.33 -1.11 15.43
N ARG A 7 -5.89 -2.36 15.32
CA ARG A 7 -6.17 -3.24 14.18
C ARG A 7 -7.32 -4.19 14.53
N LEU A 8 -8.54 -3.77 14.19
CA LEU A 8 -9.80 -4.45 14.55
C LEU A 8 -10.25 -5.43 13.45
N ARG A 9 -9.49 -6.47 13.20
CA ARG A 9 -9.72 -7.37 12.06
C ARG A 9 -10.90 -8.31 12.23
N SER A 10 -11.83 -8.28 11.28
CA SER A 10 -12.95 -9.22 11.19
C SER A 10 -12.52 -10.63 10.76
N ASN A 11 -11.42 -10.80 10.05
CA ASN A 11 -10.99 -12.07 9.48
C ASN A 11 -9.48 -12.33 9.63
N VAL A 12 -9.18 -13.38 10.38
CA VAL A 12 -7.84 -13.89 10.69
C VAL A 12 -7.01 -14.29 9.47
N LYS A 13 -7.62 -14.43 8.30
CA LYS A 13 -6.96 -14.95 7.09
C LYS A 13 -6.34 -13.88 6.21
N TYR A 14 -6.56 -12.60 6.48
CA TYR A 14 -6.07 -11.51 5.64
C TYR A 14 -4.89 -10.77 6.27
N ASN A 15 -3.70 -11.37 6.20
CA ASN A 15 -2.46 -10.63 6.28
C ASN A 15 -2.02 -10.29 4.85
N GLY A 16 -2.57 -9.22 4.28
CA GLY A 16 -2.08 -8.71 3.01
C GLY A 16 -0.74 -7.98 3.18
N PRO A 17 -0.01 -7.73 2.09
CA PRO A 17 1.25 -6.99 2.16
C PRO A 17 1.09 -5.60 2.79
N LEU A 18 -0.02 -4.91 2.51
CA LEU A 18 -0.30 -3.59 3.07
C LEU A 18 -0.48 -3.66 4.60
N GLU A 19 -1.23 -4.64 5.09
CA GLU A 19 -1.47 -4.78 6.53
C GLU A 19 -0.17 -5.04 7.30
N THR A 20 0.73 -5.85 6.74
CA THR A 20 2.03 -6.11 7.37
C THR A 20 2.89 -4.84 7.41
N VAL A 21 2.85 -4.03 6.36
CA VAL A 21 3.53 -2.73 6.31
C VAL A 21 2.99 -1.78 7.36
N LEU A 22 1.67 -1.64 7.45
CA LEU A 22 1.02 -0.77 8.43
C LEU A 22 1.29 -1.22 9.87
N ASP A 23 1.22 -2.53 10.15
CA ASP A 23 1.55 -3.06 11.47
C ASP A 23 2.99 -2.70 11.86
N SER A 24 3.96 -2.93 10.97
CA SER A 24 5.36 -2.59 11.22
C SER A 24 5.57 -1.08 11.39
N PHE A 25 4.93 -0.27 10.57
CA PHE A 25 5.00 1.18 10.67
C PHE A 25 4.52 1.67 12.04
N PHE A 26 3.34 1.25 12.48
CA PHE A 26 2.77 1.74 13.75
C PHE A 26 3.50 1.17 14.97
N GLU A 27 4.03 -0.04 14.91
CA GLU A 27 4.92 -0.55 15.96
C GLU A 27 6.19 0.30 16.09
N ASN A 28 6.79 0.68 14.98
CA ASN A 28 7.98 1.52 14.95
C ASN A 28 7.67 2.97 15.34
N TYR A 29 6.55 3.52 14.87
CA TYR A 29 6.08 4.84 15.26
C TYR A 29 5.92 4.96 16.78
N VAL A 30 5.28 4.00 17.44
CA VAL A 30 5.13 4.04 18.92
C VAL A 30 6.49 3.96 19.63
N LYS A 31 7.46 3.21 19.09
CA LYS A 31 8.82 3.20 19.62
C LYS A 31 9.53 4.54 19.42
N TRP A 32 9.40 5.10 18.23
CA TRP A 32 9.97 6.40 17.87
C TRP A 32 9.41 7.51 18.76
N GLN A 33 8.11 7.57 18.95
CA GLN A 33 7.46 8.56 19.83
C GLN A 33 7.99 8.47 21.26
N ARG A 34 8.17 7.27 21.80
CA ARG A 34 8.74 7.06 23.14
C ARG A 34 10.21 7.48 23.23
N ALA A 35 10.96 7.34 22.14
CA ALA A 35 12.37 7.75 22.08
C ALA A 35 12.54 9.26 21.86
N ASN A 36 11.52 9.95 21.38
CA ASN A 36 11.55 11.37 21.04
C ASN A 36 10.52 12.16 21.88
N PRO A 37 10.74 12.31 23.19
CA PRO A 37 9.76 12.93 24.10
C PRO A 37 9.46 14.39 23.79
N GLN A 38 10.27 15.08 22.97
CA GLN A 38 9.99 16.41 22.47
C GLN A 38 8.76 16.46 21.54
N TYR A 39 8.41 15.35 20.89
CA TYR A 39 7.19 15.17 20.10
C TYR A 39 6.04 14.57 20.95
N ASN A 40 6.36 14.05 22.14
CA ASN A 40 5.35 13.79 23.14
C ASN A 40 4.87 15.15 23.67
N TYR A 41 3.91 15.72 22.96
CA TYR A 41 3.14 16.77 23.58
C TYR A 41 2.65 16.22 24.93
N ASP A 42 2.76 16.98 26.00
CA ASP A 42 2.31 16.60 27.36
C ASP A 42 0.82 16.15 27.42
N THR A 43 0.20 15.96 26.27
CA THR A 43 -1.23 15.82 26.07
C THR A 43 -1.69 14.41 25.80
N TYR A 44 -0.87 13.52 25.20
CA TYR A 44 -1.35 12.17 24.90
C TYR A 44 -0.31 11.06 24.96
N ASN A 45 -0.77 9.87 25.36
CA ASN A 45 -0.02 8.63 25.36
C ASN A 45 -0.51 7.75 24.21
N VAL A 46 0.39 7.25 23.38
CA VAL A 46 0.03 6.41 22.25
C VAL A 46 0.36 4.93 22.51
N SER A 47 -0.55 4.07 22.16
CA SER A 47 -0.34 2.62 22.11
C SER A 47 -0.72 2.05 20.76
N PHE A 48 -0.10 0.93 20.39
CA PHE A 48 -0.49 0.16 19.23
C PHE A 48 -0.99 -1.20 19.66
N ASP A 49 -2.17 -1.59 19.16
CA ASP A 49 -2.78 -2.87 19.45
C ASP A 49 -3.15 -3.59 18.15
N ASN A 50 -2.60 -4.78 17.99
CA ASN A 50 -2.86 -5.69 16.88
C ASN A 50 -3.67 -6.91 17.33
N THR A 51 -4.38 -6.81 18.45
CA THR A 51 -5.19 -7.91 18.95
C THR A 51 -6.46 -8.10 18.13
N ARG A 52 -6.90 -9.34 18.09
CA ARG A 52 -8.08 -9.75 17.33
C ARG A 52 -9.35 -9.49 18.15
N PRO A 53 -10.48 -9.13 17.52
CA PRO A 53 -11.69 -8.65 18.20
C PRO A 53 -12.37 -9.63 19.15
N LYS A 54 -11.91 -10.85 19.34
CA LYS A 54 -12.47 -11.78 20.30
C LYS A 54 -12.24 -11.41 21.77
N ARG A 55 -11.42 -10.38 22.02
CA ARG A 55 -11.21 -9.81 23.35
C ARG A 55 -11.07 -8.31 23.19
N THR A 56 -11.85 -7.55 23.94
CA THR A 56 -11.62 -6.10 23.99
C THR A 56 -10.23 -5.87 24.55
N PRO A 57 -9.29 -5.33 23.77
CA PRO A 57 -7.98 -5.04 24.30
C PRO A 57 -8.08 -4.03 25.44
N GLU A 58 -7.29 -4.20 26.47
CA GLU A 58 -7.25 -3.23 27.59
C GLU A 58 -6.86 -1.85 27.10
N THR A 59 -6.04 -1.79 26.04
CA THR A 59 -5.65 -0.54 25.37
C THR A 59 -6.84 0.21 24.77
N ILE A 60 -7.82 -0.49 24.19
CA ILE A 60 -9.05 0.14 23.68
C ILE A 60 -9.91 0.66 24.84
N LYS A 61 -10.03 -0.09 25.92
CA LYS A 61 -10.75 0.39 27.12
C LYS A 61 -10.09 1.64 27.71
N TRP A 62 -8.78 1.68 27.75
CA TRP A 62 -7.98 2.76 28.26
C TRP A 62 -8.00 4.00 27.35
N ALA A 63 -8.20 3.86 26.04
CA ALA A 63 -8.12 4.93 25.08
C ALA A 63 -9.29 5.91 25.16
N ASP A 64 -8.99 7.18 24.99
CA ASP A 64 -9.97 8.24 24.73
C ASP A 64 -10.26 8.33 23.23
N VAL A 65 -9.23 8.07 22.41
CA VAL A 65 -9.28 8.09 20.94
C VAL A 65 -8.79 6.78 20.37
N ILE A 66 -9.51 6.30 19.36
CA ILE A 66 -9.14 5.10 18.58
C ILE A 66 -8.78 5.51 17.17
N VAL A 67 -7.54 5.21 16.76
CA VAL A 67 -7.07 5.38 15.39
C VAL A 67 -7.16 4.04 14.67
N ILE A 68 -7.93 4.01 13.58
CA ILE A 68 -8.06 2.86 12.70
C ILE A 68 -7.18 3.10 11.48
N PRO A 69 -6.06 2.38 11.33
CA PRO A 69 -5.03 2.69 10.34
C PRO A 69 -5.39 2.27 8.91
N SER A 70 -6.50 1.57 8.70
CA SER A 70 -6.94 1.16 7.38
C SER A 70 -8.40 0.74 7.36
N ASP A 71 -9.13 1.17 6.36
CA ASP A 71 -10.49 0.70 6.05
C ASP A 71 -10.53 -0.80 5.68
N SER A 72 -9.38 -1.43 5.44
CA SER A 72 -9.31 -2.87 5.17
C SER A 72 -9.88 -3.73 6.30
N GLU A 73 -10.00 -3.17 7.50
CA GLU A 73 -10.69 -3.79 8.64
C GLU A 73 -12.19 -3.99 8.34
N PHE A 74 -12.76 -3.10 7.52
CA PHE A 74 -14.18 -3.00 7.19
C PHE A 74 -14.45 -3.15 5.68
N ARG A 75 -13.55 -3.75 4.92
CA ARG A 75 -13.63 -3.88 3.45
C ARG A 75 -14.96 -4.40 2.92
N TYR A 76 -15.68 -5.06 3.77
CA TYR A 76 -16.99 -5.56 3.39
C TYR A 76 -18.03 -4.47 3.24
N HIS A 77 -17.86 -3.31 3.83
CA HIS A 77 -18.79 -2.19 3.69
C HIS A 77 -18.46 -1.27 2.49
N GLY A 78 -17.20 -1.20 2.06
CA GLY A 78 -16.75 -0.30 0.97
C GLY A 78 -17.00 -0.81 -0.45
N GLU A 79 -17.43 -2.04 -0.65
CA GLU A 79 -17.73 -2.57 -1.98
C GLU A 79 -19.25 -2.60 -2.21
N LEU A 80 -19.79 -1.63 -2.95
CA LEU A 80 -21.18 -1.56 -3.39
C LEU A 80 -21.70 -2.80 -4.16
N GLN A 81 -20.85 -3.80 -4.36
CA GLN A 81 -21.16 -5.06 -5.06
C GLN A 81 -21.09 -6.29 -4.17
N MET A 82 -21.21 -6.12 -2.87
CA MET A 82 -21.17 -7.26 -1.96
C MET A 82 -22.41 -8.12 -2.07
N ASN A 83 -22.17 -9.42 -2.03
CA ASN A 83 -23.28 -10.33 -1.87
C ASN A 83 -23.89 -10.17 -0.45
N PRO A 84 -25.19 -10.42 -0.28
CA PRO A 84 -25.87 -10.23 1.01
C PRO A 84 -25.25 -11.00 2.18
N LYS A 85 -24.54 -12.10 1.92
CA LYS A 85 -23.86 -12.88 2.97
C LYS A 85 -22.63 -12.19 3.53
N ASP A 86 -21.90 -11.46 2.69
CA ASP A 86 -20.72 -10.73 3.12
C ASP A 86 -21.12 -9.48 3.91
N LEU A 87 -22.19 -8.80 3.50
CA LEU A 87 -22.76 -7.67 4.22
C LEU A 87 -23.27 -8.10 5.61
N ALA A 88 -23.98 -9.23 5.70
CA ALA A 88 -24.45 -9.76 6.98
C ALA A 88 -23.30 -10.04 7.96
N LYS A 89 -22.20 -10.65 7.48
CA LYS A 89 -21.01 -10.90 8.31
C LYS A 89 -20.32 -9.62 8.76
N SER A 90 -20.34 -8.59 7.95
CA SER A 90 -19.77 -7.30 8.30
C SER A 90 -20.59 -6.60 9.38
N ASN A 91 -21.91 -6.66 9.27
CA ASN A 91 -22.79 -6.10 10.28
C ASN A 91 -22.64 -6.87 11.61
N GLU A 92 -22.60 -8.19 11.57
CA GLU A 92 -22.33 -9.03 12.75
C GLU A 92 -21.00 -8.62 13.42
N HIS A 93 -19.94 -8.42 12.63
CA HIS A 93 -18.65 -7.98 13.17
C HIS A 93 -18.74 -6.57 13.77
N MET A 94 -19.41 -5.64 13.11
CA MET A 94 -19.61 -4.30 13.63
C MET A 94 -20.40 -4.28 14.94
N ASP A 95 -21.40 -5.12 15.05
CA ASP A 95 -22.19 -5.25 16.29
C ASP A 95 -21.34 -5.78 17.45
N GLU A 96 -20.41 -6.71 17.18
CA GLU A 96 -19.47 -7.20 18.19
C GLU A 96 -18.49 -6.12 18.69
N ILE A 97 -18.01 -5.24 17.82
CA ILE A 97 -16.97 -4.25 18.16
C ILE A 97 -17.54 -2.86 18.51
N ARG A 98 -18.79 -2.57 18.14
CA ARG A 98 -19.45 -1.28 18.40
C ARG A 98 -19.34 -0.81 19.85
N PRO A 99 -19.53 -1.67 20.88
CA PRO A 99 -19.37 -1.25 22.27
C PRO A 99 -17.96 -0.71 22.62
N TYR A 100 -16.94 -1.03 21.81
CA TYR A 100 -15.59 -0.55 22.04
C TYR A 100 -15.41 0.94 21.71
N PHE A 101 -16.31 1.47 20.87
CA PHE A 101 -16.27 2.86 20.40
C PHE A 101 -17.18 3.78 21.21
N GLU A 102 -17.96 3.26 22.13
CA GLU A 102 -18.85 4.09 22.97
C GLU A 102 -18.07 5.15 23.72
N ASN A 103 -18.51 6.40 23.59
CA ASN A 103 -17.89 7.58 24.22
C ASN A 103 -16.42 7.81 23.82
N LYS A 104 -15.99 7.35 22.66
CA LYS A 104 -14.63 7.55 22.14
C LYS A 104 -14.66 8.29 20.82
N ASP A 105 -13.63 9.10 20.60
CA ASP A 105 -13.38 9.68 19.30
C ASP A 105 -12.70 8.63 18.39
N VAL A 106 -13.09 8.59 17.12
CA VAL A 106 -12.52 7.68 16.13
C VAL A 106 -11.89 8.50 15.01
N ILE A 107 -10.64 8.15 14.69
CA ILE A 107 -9.92 8.64 13.51
C ILE A 107 -9.71 7.44 12.58
N MET A 108 -10.06 7.57 11.32
CA MET A 108 -9.93 6.49 10.35
C MET A 108 -9.14 6.91 9.13
N PHE A 109 -8.21 6.07 8.71
CA PHE A 109 -7.50 6.19 7.45
C PHE A 109 -8.10 5.23 6.42
N CYS A 110 -8.54 5.76 5.28
CA CYS A 110 -9.13 4.98 4.19
C CYS A 110 -8.08 4.68 3.13
N SER A 111 -7.94 3.41 2.78
CA SER A 111 -6.89 2.95 1.86
C SER A 111 -7.33 2.80 0.40
N ASP A 112 -8.61 2.81 0.10
CA ASP A 112 -9.05 2.31 -1.21
C ASP A 112 -10.09 3.16 -1.96
N ARG A 113 -10.87 4.08 -1.31
CA ARG A 113 -11.91 4.81 -2.03
C ARG A 113 -12.35 6.13 -1.36
N ALA A 114 -12.36 7.18 -2.13
CA ALA A 114 -12.84 8.51 -1.74
C ALA A 114 -14.37 8.60 -1.53
N ASP A 115 -15.12 7.72 -2.17
CA ASP A 115 -16.58 7.71 -2.23
C ASP A 115 -17.27 6.97 -1.07
N THR A 116 -16.51 6.47 -0.11
CA THR A 116 -17.03 5.61 0.97
C THR A 116 -17.20 6.30 2.31
N GLU A 117 -16.80 7.56 2.47
CA GLU A 117 -16.89 8.26 3.75
C GLU A 117 -18.31 8.33 4.29
N GLU A 118 -19.28 8.72 3.43
CA GLU A 118 -20.69 8.81 3.80
C GLU A 118 -21.22 7.46 4.28
N LEU A 119 -20.92 6.39 3.55
CA LEU A 119 -21.27 5.03 3.92
C LEU A 119 -20.70 4.63 5.29
N TYR A 120 -19.43 4.97 5.55
CA TYR A 120 -18.81 4.70 6.84
C TYR A 120 -19.49 5.47 7.96
N ARG A 121 -19.79 6.76 7.77
CA ARG A 121 -20.45 7.60 8.77
C ARG A 121 -21.89 7.16 9.05
N GLU A 122 -22.65 6.85 8.01
CA GLU A 122 -24.07 6.55 8.13
C GLU A 122 -24.38 5.13 8.57
N GLU A 123 -23.55 4.16 8.16
CA GLU A 123 -23.82 2.75 8.43
C GLU A 123 -22.83 2.15 9.42
N VAL A 124 -21.53 2.20 9.15
CA VAL A 124 -20.52 1.49 9.95
C VAL A 124 -20.34 2.13 11.32
N PHE A 125 -20.16 3.46 11.33
CA PHE A 125 -19.93 4.25 12.55
C PHE A 125 -21.18 5.01 13.01
N LYS A 126 -22.36 4.56 12.64
CA LYS A 126 -23.61 5.18 13.07
C LYS A 126 -23.67 5.27 14.60
N GLY A 127 -23.80 6.49 15.11
CA GLY A 127 -23.83 6.77 16.55
C GLY A 127 -22.44 6.78 17.22
N ILE A 128 -21.36 6.64 16.46
CA ILE A 128 -19.98 6.74 16.93
C ILE A 128 -19.41 8.06 16.41
N ASN A 129 -18.60 8.74 17.24
CA ASN A 129 -17.99 10.00 16.84
C ASN A 129 -16.79 9.75 15.90
N LEU A 130 -17.06 9.59 14.60
CA LEU A 130 -16.02 9.55 13.57
C LEU A 130 -15.51 10.97 13.32
N LYS A 131 -14.49 11.38 14.06
CA LYS A 131 -13.97 12.74 14.08
C LYS A 131 -13.22 13.10 12.81
N SER A 132 -12.42 12.19 12.30
CA SER A 132 -11.67 12.36 11.06
C SER A 132 -11.71 11.10 10.22
N PHE A 133 -11.88 11.32 8.90
CA PHE A 133 -11.77 10.29 7.87
C PHE A 133 -10.80 10.78 6.80
N THR A 134 -9.59 10.29 6.81
CA THR A 134 -8.56 10.72 5.88
C THR A 134 -8.48 9.77 4.69
N LYS A 135 -8.76 10.33 3.51
CA LYS A 135 -8.69 9.59 2.24
C LYS A 135 -7.25 9.49 1.77
N ILE A 136 -6.88 8.32 1.28
CA ILE A 136 -5.56 8.09 0.67
C ILE A 136 -5.42 8.81 -0.68
N ASP A 137 -6.54 9.09 -1.34
CA ASP A 137 -6.59 9.77 -2.64
C ASP A 137 -6.24 11.26 -2.58
N GLU A 138 -6.19 11.85 -1.40
CA GLU A 138 -5.57 13.15 -1.25
C GLU A 138 -4.08 12.99 -1.58
N VAL A 139 -3.62 13.74 -2.57
CA VAL A 139 -2.30 13.63 -3.21
C VAL A 139 -1.16 13.53 -2.17
N ASP A 140 -1.28 14.27 -1.07
CA ASP A 140 -0.30 14.28 0.01
C ASP A 140 -0.28 13.00 0.84
N PHE A 141 -1.41 12.27 0.93
CA PHE A 141 -1.51 11.11 1.79
C PHE A 141 -1.18 9.80 1.06
N SER A 142 -1.53 9.66 -0.22
CA SER A 142 -1.13 8.49 -1.01
C SER A 142 0.38 8.36 -1.12
N GLY A 143 1.09 9.49 -1.23
CA GLY A 143 2.55 9.53 -1.17
C GLY A 143 3.09 8.95 0.14
N ASN A 144 2.51 9.30 1.26
CA ASN A 144 2.94 8.88 2.59
C ASN A 144 2.78 7.36 2.81
N ILE A 145 1.63 6.77 2.47
CA ILE A 145 1.46 5.32 2.60
C ILE A 145 2.37 4.54 1.66
N HIS A 146 2.59 5.04 0.46
CA HIS A 146 3.52 4.41 -0.47
C HIS A 146 4.97 4.51 0.03
N GLY A 147 5.34 5.62 0.64
CA GLY A 147 6.65 5.78 1.28
C GLY A 147 6.86 4.82 2.45
N MET A 148 5.86 4.61 3.31
CA MET A 148 5.92 3.57 4.35
C MET A 148 6.22 2.19 3.74
N LYS A 149 5.60 1.86 2.62
CA LYS A 149 5.89 0.62 1.89
C LYS A 149 7.31 0.56 1.37
N TYR A 150 7.83 1.67 0.86
CA TYR A 150 9.21 1.78 0.41
C TYR A 150 10.19 1.48 1.54
N HIS A 151 10.03 2.11 2.71
CA HIS A 151 10.87 1.88 3.88
C HIS A 151 10.77 0.43 4.36
N PHE A 152 9.56 -0.10 4.50
CA PHE A 152 9.36 -1.48 4.92
C PHE A 152 10.08 -2.48 4.01
N ILE A 153 9.95 -2.35 2.69
CA ILE A 153 10.61 -3.26 1.74
C ILE A 153 12.12 -3.10 1.81
N ASN A 154 12.64 -1.89 1.98
CA ASN A 154 14.07 -1.66 2.16
C ASN A 154 14.61 -2.33 3.43
N THR A 155 13.84 -2.36 4.52
CA THR A 155 14.24 -3.08 5.75
C THR A 155 14.25 -4.61 5.57
N LEU A 156 13.51 -5.13 4.59
CA LEU A 156 13.52 -6.57 4.26
C LEU A 156 14.69 -6.97 3.35
N LYS A 157 15.42 -6.01 2.80
CA LYS A 157 16.58 -6.33 1.96
C LYS A 157 17.59 -7.14 2.74
N ASN A 158 17.99 -8.26 2.13
CA ASN A 158 19.12 -9.02 2.62
C ASN A 158 20.42 -8.31 2.18
N PRO A 159 21.24 -7.78 3.10
CA PRO A 159 22.51 -7.14 2.75
C PRO A 159 23.42 -8.02 1.89
N LEU A 160 23.34 -9.35 2.04
CA LEU A 160 24.08 -10.29 1.22
C LEU A 160 23.62 -10.33 -0.24
N ALA A 161 22.34 -10.12 -0.51
CA ALA A 161 21.80 -10.07 -1.87
C ALA A 161 22.28 -8.80 -2.62
N GLU A 162 22.42 -7.68 -1.93
CA GLU A 162 23.04 -6.47 -2.49
C GLU A 162 24.54 -6.67 -2.79
N MET A 163 25.26 -7.40 -1.94
CA MET A 163 26.67 -7.71 -2.16
C MET A 163 26.90 -8.71 -3.30
N MET A 164 25.99 -9.63 -3.53
CA MET A 164 26.10 -10.64 -4.59
C MET A 164 25.60 -10.15 -5.94
N GLY A 165 24.94 -8.99 -5.99
CA GLY A 165 24.33 -8.42 -7.21
C GLY A 165 23.36 -9.41 -7.82
N SER A 166 22.09 -9.36 -7.47
CA SER A 166 21.10 -10.27 -8.07
C SER A 166 21.14 -10.14 -9.58
N THR A 167 21.51 -11.24 -10.26
CA THR A 167 21.56 -11.24 -11.72
C THR A 167 20.15 -11.09 -12.26
N LYS A 168 19.88 -9.96 -12.91
CA LYS A 168 18.60 -9.71 -13.55
C LYS A 168 18.45 -10.59 -14.79
N SER A 169 17.70 -11.66 -14.66
CA SER A 169 17.55 -12.69 -15.70
C SER A 169 16.19 -12.65 -16.40
N ILE A 170 15.20 -11.98 -15.82
CA ILE A 170 13.83 -11.88 -16.31
C ILE A 170 13.59 -10.46 -16.81
N ASP A 171 13.06 -10.31 -18.02
CA ASP A 171 12.83 -8.96 -18.59
C ASP A 171 11.69 -8.22 -17.88
N PHE A 172 10.60 -8.94 -17.56
CA PHE A 172 9.38 -8.34 -17.02
C PHE A 172 8.83 -9.11 -15.81
N GLY A 173 8.57 -8.38 -14.73
CA GLY A 173 7.87 -8.88 -13.53
C GLY A 173 6.53 -8.19 -13.33
N TYR A 174 5.49 -8.94 -13.03
CA TYR A 174 4.20 -8.38 -12.63
C TYR A 174 3.61 -9.18 -11.46
N TRP A 175 3.07 -8.45 -10.48
CA TRP A 175 2.40 -9.03 -9.32
C TRP A 175 1.12 -8.27 -8.99
N GLY A 176 0.08 -8.99 -8.60
CA GLY A 176 -1.19 -8.40 -8.22
C GLY A 176 -2.41 -9.03 -8.89
N ARG A 177 -3.56 -8.37 -8.71
CA ARG A 177 -4.80 -8.76 -9.36
C ARG A 177 -4.91 -8.14 -10.75
N MET A 178 -5.41 -8.92 -11.70
CA MET A 178 -5.96 -8.42 -12.95
C MET A 178 -7.47 -8.26 -12.81
N LYS A 179 -8.00 -7.09 -13.17
CA LYS A 179 -9.43 -6.95 -13.44
C LYS A 179 -9.67 -7.26 -14.91
N HIS A 180 -10.73 -8.03 -15.20
CA HIS A 180 -11.13 -8.38 -16.58
C HIS A 180 -11.61 -7.14 -17.33
N GLY A 181 -11.33 -7.09 -18.64
CA GLY A 181 -11.88 -6.09 -19.55
C GLY A 181 -11.15 -4.75 -19.62
N HIS A 182 -10.04 -4.56 -18.90
CA HIS A 182 -9.27 -3.33 -18.89
C HIS A 182 -8.04 -3.36 -19.81
N ASP A 183 -7.55 -2.19 -20.20
CA ASP A 183 -6.28 -2.02 -20.94
C ASP A 183 -5.12 -2.81 -20.30
N ARG A 184 -5.09 -2.88 -18.98
CA ARG A 184 -4.13 -3.68 -18.21
C ARG A 184 -4.11 -5.14 -18.63
N GLU A 185 -5.28 -5.79 -18.74
CA GLU A 185 -5.37 -7.19 -19.15
C GLU A 185 -4.85 -7.39 -20.58
N LYS A 186 -5.26 -6.51 -21.51
CA LYS A 186 -4.82 -6.52 -22.91
C LYS A 186 -3.30 -6.38 -22.99
N THR A 187 -2.74 -5.40 -22.29
CA THR A 187 -1.30 -5.12 -22.31
C THR A 187 -0.49 -6.28 -21.74
N ILE A 188 -0.90 -6.85 -20.61
CA ILE A 188 -0.19 -8.01 -20.04
C ILE A 188 -0.26 -9.23 -20.94
N ARG A 189 -1.36 -9.44 -21.68
CA ARG A 189 -1.44 -10.51 -22.69
C ARG A 189 -0.48 -10.27 -23.87
N GLN A 190 -0.32 -9.01 -24.31
CA GLN A 190 0.64 -8.64 -25.35
C GLN A 190 2.08 -8.90 -24.86
N ILE A 191 2.41 -8.46 -23.65
CA ILE A 191 3.72 -8.67 -23.02
C ILE A 191 4.02 -10.19 -22.92
N TYR A 192 3.07 -10.98 -22.43
CA TYR A 192 3.24 -12.42 -22.29
C TYR A 192 3.47 -13.15 -23.64
N ARG A 193 2.92 -12.62 -24.72
CA ARG A 193 3.06 -13.18 -26.08
C ARG A 193 4.26 -12.62 -26.85
N SER A 194 4.97 -11.67 -26.29
CA SER A 194 6.17 -11.07 -26.89
C SER A 194 7.42 -11.94 -26.66
N GLU A 195 8.55 -11.43 -27.09
CA GLU A 195 9.86 -12.01 -26.84
C GLU A 195 10.44 -11.77 -25.44
N LEU A 196 9.71 -11.05 -24.57
CA LEU A 196 10.15 -10.78 -23.21
C LEU A 196 9.98 -12.02 -22.32
N SER A 197 11.01 -12.34 -21.57
CA SER A 197 10.87 -13.31 -20.48
C SER A 197 10.04 -12.70 -19.35
N CYS A 198 9.02 -13.44 -18.87
CA CYS A 198 8.03 -12.93 -17.95
C CYS A 198 7.98 -13.71 -16.63
N GLN A 199 7.86 -12.99 -15.52
CA GLN A 199 7.52 -13.56 -14.21
C GLN A 199 6.21 -12.94 -13.70
N LEU A 200 5.13 -13.70 -13.79
CA LEU A 200 3.79 -13.23 -13.47
C LEU A 200 3.27 -13.92 -12.21
N ILE A 201 2.87 -13.13 -11.21
CA ILE A 201 2.45 -13.61 -9.89
C ILE A 201 1.09 -13.02 -9.52
N GLY A 202 0.14 -13.88 -9.16
CA GLY A 202 -1.17 -13.45 -8.69
C GLY A 202 -2.33 -13.82 -9.61
N GLY A 203 -3.34 -12.96 -9.71
CA GLY A 203 -4.52 -13.19 -10.53
C GLY A 203 -4.28 -12.79 -11.97
N MET A 204 -3.87 -13.74 -12.83
CA MET A 204 -3.63 -13.50 -14.25
C MET A 204 -4.85 -13.87 -15.10
N PRO A 205 -4.98 -13.27 -16.31
CA PRO A 205 -6.05 -13.60 -17.23
C PRO A 205 -5.95 -15.05 -17.71
N SER A 206 -7.07 -15.63 -18.17
CA SER A 206 -7.07 -16.96 -18.78
C SER A 206 -6.11 -17.02 -19.97
N GLY A 207 -5.37 -18.11 -20.12
CA GLY A 207 -4.38 -18.30 -21.19
C GLY A 207 -3.06 -17.54 -20.98
N VAL A 208 -2.87 -16.93 -19.83
CA VAL A 208 -1.57 -16.39 -19.39
C VAL A 208 -1.06 -17.26 -18.25
N GLU A 209 0.07 -17.92 -18.49
CA GLU A 209 0.70 -18.75 -17.46
C GLU A 209 1.29 -17.87 -16.35
N ARG A 210 1.07 -18.28 -15.11
CA ARG A 210 1.60 -17.60 -13.94
C ARG A 210 2.62 -18.45 -13.22
N LYS A 211 3.68 -17.84 -12.73
CA LYS A 211 4.69 -18.50 -11.90
C LYS A 211 4.09 -19.03 -10.60
N SER A 212 3.18 -18.25 -10.00
CA SER A 212 2.54 -18.58 -8.73
C SER A 212 1.18 -17.91 -8.61
N LYS A 213 0.32 -18.48 -7.78
CA LYS A 213 -0.87 -17.79 -7.24
C LYS A 213 -0.42 -16.59 -6.44
N TRP A 214 -1.37 -15.85 -5.86
CA TRP A 214 -1.10 -14.71 -5.01
C TRP A 214 -0.17 -15.08 -3.86
N ILE A 215 1.00 -14.42 -3.78
CA ILE A 215 1.93 -14.52 -2.66
C ILE A 215 1.73 -13.29 -1.80
N LYS A 216 1.26 -13.48 -0.57
CA LYS A 216 0.98 -12.39 0.38
C LYS A 216 2.21 -12.03 1.22
N ASP A 217 3.10 -12.97 1.44
CA ASP A 217 4.30 -12.82 2.24
C ASP A 217 5.40 -12.16 1.41
N TRP A 218 5.77 -10.93 1.75
CA TRP A 218 6.80 -10.17 1.08
C TRP A 218 8.16 -10.86 1.10
N LYS A 219 8.49 -11.58 2.17
CA LYS A 219 9.75 -12.33 2.28
C LYS A 219 9.86 -13.43 1.23
N LYS A 220 8.72 -13.93 0.74
CA LYS A 220 8.65 -14.91 -0.34
C LYS A 220 8.49 -14.28 -1.71
N LEU A 221 7.81 -13.15 -1.79
CA LEU A 221 7.55 -12.44 -3.04
C LEU A 221 8.80 -11.70 -3.54
N TYR A 222 9.48 -10.99 -2.64
CA TYR A 222 10.65 -10.17 -2.96
C TYR A 222 11.75 -10.93 -3.74
N PRO A 223 12.26 -12.10 -3.29
CA PRO A 223 13.30 -12.81 -4.01
C PRO A 223 12.91 -13.25 -5.42
N LEU A 224 11.61 -13.46 -5.66
CA LEU A 224 11.11 -13.79 -6.99
C LEU A 224 11.12 -12.58 -7.92
N LEU A 225 10.75 -11.40 -7.41
CA LEU A 225 10.68 -10.17 -8.19
C LEU A 225 12.06 -9.57 -8.44
N GLU A 226 12.98 -9.74 -7.51
CA GLU A 226 14.34 -9.19 -7.58
C GLU A 226 15.10 -9.60 -8.85
N THR A 227 14.77 -10.75 -9.43
CA THR A 227 15.36 -11.22 -10.69
C THR A 227 14.86 -10.48 -11.93
N CYS A 228 13.81 -9.66 -11.80
CA CYS A 228 13.21 -8.94 -12.91
C CYS A 228 13.93 -7.61 -13.20
N ARG A 229 13.98 -7.23 -14.48
CA ARG A 229 14.53 -5.94 -14.93
C ARG A 229 13.53 -4.80 -14.83
N ALA A 230 12.30 -5.07 -15.24
CA ALA A 230 11.24 -4.07 -15.32
C ALA A 230 9.90 -4.55 -14.79
N THR A 231 9.05 -3.60 -14.46
CA THR A 231 7.61 -3.81 -14.25
C THR A 231 6.81 -2.70 -14.94
N LEU A 232 5.49 -2.86 -15.01
CA LEU A 232 4.58 -1.85 -15.55
C LEU A 232 3.51 -1.50 -14.53
N CYS A 233 3.43 -0.23 -14.18
CA CYS A 233 2.48 0.34 -13.25
C CYS A 233 1.25 0.86 -14.00
N PHE A 234 0.08 0.45 -13.55
CA PHE A 234 -1.21 0.88 -14.07
C PHE A 234 -2.00 1.61 -13.01
N ASN A 235 -2.79 2.57 -13.42
CA ASN A 235 -3.77 3.19 -12.53
C ASN A 235 -4.78 2.16 -12.01
N TRP A 236 -5.37 2.47 -10.91
CA TRP A 236 -6.53 1.78 -10.40
C TRP A 236 -7.78 2.39 -11.05
N LEU A 237 -8.62 1.60 -11.73
CA LEU A 237 -9.91 2.00 -12.30
C LEU A 237 -9.89 3.17 -13.33
N ASP A 238 -8.89 3.24 -14.22
CA ASP A 238 -8.73 4.30 -15.23
C ASP A 238 -8.62 5.73 -14.67
N GLU A 239 -8.47 5.88 -13.37
CA GLU A 239 -8.29 7.14 -12.69
C GLU A 239 -6.82 7.57 -12.68
N THR A 240 -6.61 8.82 -12.32
CA THR A 240 -5.28 9.45 -12.21
C THR A 240 -4.51 8.99 -10.96
N ALA A 241 -5.13 8.20 -10.11
CA ALA A 241 -4.56 7.73 -8.85
C ALA A 241 -3.35 6.80 -9.06
N THR A 242 -2.30 7.06 -8.32
CA THR A 242 -1.12 6.22 -8.29
C THR A 242 -1.38 4.91 -7.53
N THR A 243 -0.57 3.89 -7.82
CA THR A 243 -0.56 2.64 -7.05
C THR A 243 0.79 2.44 -6.40
N SER A 244 0.83 1.75 -5.27
CA SER A 244 2.08 1.45 -4.56
C SER A 244 3.12 0.66 -5.37
N ARG A 245 2.76 0.14 -6.54
CA ARG A 245 3.66 -0.67 -7.37
C ARG A 245 4.91 0.08 -7.82
N TYR A 246 4.80 1.39 -8.09
CA TYR A 246 5.94 2.20 -8.48
C TYR A 246 7.01 2.18 -7.39
N VAL A 247 6.64 2.52 -6.17
CA VAL A 247 7.58 2.57 -5.04
C VAL A 247 8.04 1.17 -4.60
N GLU A 248 7.17 0.16 -4.70
CA GLU A 248 7.54 -1.24 -4.49
C GLU A 248 8.64 -1.67 -5.45
N ALA A 249 8.52 -1.32 -6.73
CA ALA A 249 9.51 -1.62 -7.74
C ALA A 249 10.86 -0.94 -7.47
N LEU A 250 10.85 0.34 -7.12
CA LEU A 250 12.07 1.07 -6.74
C LEU A 250 12.77 0.41 -5.55
N ALA A 251 12.01 0.03 -4.52
CA ALA A 251 12.55 -0.63 -3.34
C ALA A 251 13.15 -2.01 -3.66
N ILE A 252 12.54 -2.77 -4.58
CA ILE A 252 13.02 -4.09 -5.01
C ILE A 252 14.22 -3.99 -5.99
N GLY A 253 14.48 -2.81 -6.54
CA GLY A 253 15.52 -2.63 -7.55
C GLY A 253 15.11 -3.03 -8.96
N ILE A 254 13.85 -2.81 -9.30
CA ILE A 254 13.24 -3.02 -10.61
C ILE A 254 12.91 -1.69 -11.24
N VAL A 255 13.20 -1.49 -12.52
CA VAL A 255 12.83 -0.26 -13.23
C VAL A 255 11.30 -0.23 -13.43
N PRO A 256 10.59 0.75 -12.83
CA PRO A 256 9.15 0.88 -13.04
C PRO A 256 8.87 1.69 -14.31
N PHE A 257 8.17 1.10 -15.26
CA PHE A 257 7.47 1.84 -16.30
C PHE A 257 6.08 2.22 -15.81
N VAL A 258 5.53 3.31 -16.33
CA VAL A 258 4.18 3.77 -16.00
C VAL A 258 3.33 3.89 -17.26
N TRP A 259 2.10 3.42 -17.16
CA TRP A 259 1.19 3.39 -18.29
C TRP A 259 0.39 4.67 -18.43
N ARG A 260 0.53 5.36 -19.57
CA ARG A 260 -0.28 6.53 -19.99
C ARG A 260 -0.43 7.61 -18.89
N ASN A 261 -1.63 7.70 -18.31
CA ASN A 261 -2.01 8.76 -17.35
C ASN A 261 -1.62 8.43 -15.90
N TYR A 262 -0.82 7.39 -15.67
CA TYR A 262 -0.33 7.11 -14.34
C TYR A 262 0.41 8.32 -13.78
N ASP A 263 0.06 8.72 -12.54
CA ASP A 263 0.65 9.89 -11.89
C ASP A 263 0.64 11.16 -12.78
N CYS A 264 -0.53 11.54 -13.29
CA CYS A 264 -0.68 12.71 -14.15
C CYS A 264 -0.33 14.02 -13.43
N ASN A 265 -0.41 14.05 -12.10
CA ASN A 265 -0.01 15.19 -11.26
C ASN A 265 1.51 15.23 -11.00
N ASN A 266 2.24 14.25 -11.52
CA ASN A 266 3.70 14.13 -11.35
C ASN A 266 4.15 14.10 -9.88
N THR A 267 3.36 13.44 -9.02
CA THR A 267 3.61 13.31 -7.57
C THR A 267 4.95 12.63 -7.28
N TYR A 268 5.34 11.66 -8.12
CA TYR A 268 6.58 10.90 -7.96
C TYR A 268 7.74 11.40 -8.83
N ARG A 269 7.59 12.53 -9.51
CA ARG A 269 8.59 13.07 -10.45
C ARG A 269 9.08 12.04 -11.47
N ILE A 270 8.14 11.27 -12.03
CA ILE A 270 8.45 10.19 -12.96
C ILE A 270 9.10 10.73 -14.24
N ASP A 271 10.28 10.20 -14.56
CA ASP A 271 10.99 10.56 -15.78
C ASP A 271 10.18 10.21 -17.05
N LYS A 272 10.26 11.07 -18.05
CA LYS A 272 9.53 10.90 -19.32
C LYS A 272 9.86 9.58 -20.01
N TRP A 273 11.09 9.10 -19.89
CA TRP A 273 11.49 7.83 -20.48
C TRP A 273 10.74 6.64 -19.85
N GLN A 274 10.43 6.71 -18.57
CA GLN A 274 9.66 5.65 -17.88
C GLN A 274 8.18 5.63 -18.29
N ARG A 275 7.65 6.70 -18.90
CA ARG A 275 6.26 6.76 -19.32
C ARG A 275 6.08 6.10 -20.67
N VAL A 276 5.14 5.15 -20.75
CA VAL A 276 4.84 4.39 -21.98
C VAL A 276 3.38 4.55 -22.35
N TYR A 277 3.14 4.68 -23.65
CA TYR A 277 1.82 4.97 -24.19
C TYR A 277 1.24 3.82 -25.02
N THR A 278 2.11 2.98 -25.57
CA THR A 278 1.76 1.82 -26.39
C THR A 278 2.56 0.60 -25.94
N PHE A 279 2.11 -0.58 -26.38
CA PHE A 279 2.84 -1.81 -26.12
C PHE A 279 4.22 -1.81 -26.83
N GLU A 280 4.30 -1.27 -28.03
CA GLU A 280 5.53 -1.19 -28.83
C GLU A 280 6.58 -0.32 -28.14
N ASP A 281 6.18 0.85 -27.62
CA ASP A 281 7.04 1.74 -26.82
C ASP A 281 7.55 1.03 -25.56
N PHE A 282 6.67 0.30 -24.87
CA PHE A 282 7.06 -0.51 -23.71
C PHE A 282 8.06 -1.62 -24.10
N LEU A 283 7.81 -2.33 -25.17
CA LEU A 283 8.65 -3.45 -25.63
C LEU A 283 10.06 -2.94 -25.97
N GLU A 284 10.16 -1.90 -26.78
CA GLU A 284 11.44 -1.28 -27.15
C GLU A 284 12.27 -0.88 -25.93
N LYS A 285 11.66 -0.12 -25.00
CA LYS A 285 12.35 0.35 -23.79
C LYS A 285 12.72 -0.82 -22.85
N SER A 286 11.88 -1.85 -22.76
CA SER A 286 12.17 -3.03 -21.94
C SER A 286 13.36 -3.83 -22.47
N LEU A 287 13.52 -3.92 -23.77
CA LEU A 287 14.67 -4.59 -24.40
C LEU A 287 15.98 -3.83 -24.14
N GLN A 288 15.94 -2.50 -24.09
CA GLN A 288 17.11 -1.67 -23.73
C GLN A 288 17.64 -1.99 -22.34
N LEU A 289 16.76 -2.40 -21.38
CA LEU A 289 17.16 -2.76 -20.03
C LEU A 289 17.92 -4.10 -19.93
N ARG A 290 18.13 -4.83 -21.03
CA ARG A 290 19.06 -5.96 -21.09
C ARG A 290 20.51 -5.52 -20.95
N ASP A 291 20.82 -4.27 -21.29
CA ASP A 291 22.08 -3.61 -20.92
C ASP A 291 22.05 -3.24 -19.43
N ASP A 292 22.91 -3.87 -18.65
CA ASP A 292 22.94 -3.68 -17.19
C ASP A 292 23.39 -2.28 -16.78
N SER A 293 24.24 -1.62 -17.54
CA SER A 293 24.69 -0.26 -17.25
C SER A 293 23.56 0.73 -17.45
N PHE A 294 22.87 0.61 -18.58
CA PHE A 294 21.70 1.44 -18.89
C PHE A 294 20.56 1.19 -17.89
N ARG A 295 20.31 -0.05 -17.53
CA ARG A 295 19.30 -0.40 -16.53
C ARG A 295 19.61 0.24 -15.17
N LYS A 296 20.85 0.17 -14.70
CA LYS A 296 21.28 0.78 -13.44
C LYS A 296 21.10 2.29 -13.47
N GLU A 297 21.55 2.94 -14.56
CA GLU A 297 21.34 4.38 -14.76
C GLU A 297 19.86 4.77 -14.63
N LYS A 298 18.96 4.05 -15.31
CA LYS A 298 17.52 4.35 -15.27
C LYS A 298 16.88 4.07 -13.91
N LEU A 299 17.34 3.07 -13.19
CA LEU A 299 16.88 2.79 -11.83
C LEU A 299 17.34 3.87 -10.85
N GLU A 300 18.62 4.28 -10.91
CA GLU A 300 19.15 5.33 -10.03
C GLU A 300 18.46 6.67 -10.31
N LEU A 301 18.29 7.07 -11.54
CA LEU A 301 17.54 8.28 -11.90
C LEU A 301 16.11 8.25 -11.32
N ALA A 302 15.43 7.10 -11.42
CA ALA A 302 14.09 6.97 -10.87
C ALA A 302 14.07 7.04 -9.32
N ARG A 303 15.09 6.53 -8.66
CA ARG A 303 15.27 6.62 -7.21
C ARG A 303 15.60 8.04 -6.76
N GLU A 304 16.49 8.73 -7.47
CA GLU A 304 16.84 10.11 -7.21
C GLU A 304 15.60 11.01 -7.31
N ASN A 305 14.86 10.92 -8.41
CA ASN A 305 13.62 11.67 -8.60
C ASN A 305 12.59 11.39 -7.48
N TYR A 306 12.45 10.14 -7.08
CA TYR A 306 11.55 9.77 -5.99
C TYR A 306 12.05 10.28 -4.64
N SER A 307 13.37 10.27 -4.39
CA SER A 307 13.96 10.73 -3.14
C SER A 307 13.75 12.22 -2.88
N GLU A 308 13.53 13.02 -3.94
CA GLU A 308 13.25 14.44 -3.82
C GLU A 308 11.82 14.75 -3.31
N VAL A 309 10.93 13.79 -3.38
CA VAL A 309 9.51 13.98 -3.03
C VAL A 309 9.02 13.06 -1.93
N HIS A 310 9.80 12.07 -1.55
CA HIS A 310 9.41 11.14 -0.49
C HIS A 310 10.05 11.55 0.84
N LEU A 311 9.30 11.37 1.91
CA LEU A 311 9.74 11.68 3.28
C LEU A 311 10.68 10.59 3.80
N THR A 312 11.62 10.95 4.67
CA THR A 312 12.36 10.01 5.50
C THR A 312 11.43 9.32 6.50
N GLU A 313 11.89 8.29 7.18
CA GLU A 313 11.09 7.58 8.18
C GLU A 313 10.66 8.51 9.33
N ASP A 314 11.58 9.33 9.83
CA ASP A 314 11.29 10.31 10.89
C ASP A 314 10.28 11.36 10.44
N GLU A 315 10.43 11.91 9.23
CA GLU A 315 9.47 12.88 8.67
C GLU A 315 8.08 12.26 8.46
N TYR A 316 7.98 10.94 8.19
CA TYR A 316 6.68 10.26 8.17
C TYR A 316 6.02 10.21 9.54
N TYR A 317 6.80 9.97 10.59
CA TYR A 317 6.27 9.95 11.94
C TYR A 317 5.84 11.34 12.39
N GLU A 318 6.62 12.37 12.07
CA GLU A 318 6.28 13.76 12.32
C GLU A 318 5.00 14.19 11.58
N GLU A 319 4.87 13.81 10.31
CA GLU A 319 3.67 14.09 9.52
C GLU A 319 2.44 13.35 10.06
N PHE A 320 2.61 12.12 10.54
CA PHE A 320 1.52 11.38 11.19
C PHE A 320 1.08 12.06 12.48
N GLU A 321 2.02 12.51 13.32
CA GLU A 321 1.74 13.33 14.51
C GLU A 321 0.96 14.58 14.15
N ARG A 322 1.44 15.34 13.18
CA ARG A 322 0.79 16.58 12.72
C ARG A 322 -0.65 16.34 12.24
N ARG A 323 -0.91 15.22 11.58
CA ARG A 323 -2.27 14.88 11.13
C ARG A 323 -3.18 14.46 12.27
N MET A 324 -2.64 13.77 13.27
CA MET A 324 -3.39 13.48 14.49
C MET A 324 -3.74 14.77 15.23
N ASP A 325 -2.78 15.67 15.41
CA ASP A 325 -3.02 16.96 16.06
C ASP A 325 -4.12 17.77 15.37
N ASN A 326 -4.12 17.81 14.04
CA ASN A 326 -5.14 18.53 13.28
C ASN A 326 -6.54 17.85 13.36
N ALA A 327 -6.62 16.60 13.80
CA ALA A 327 -7.88 15.89 13.99
C ALA A 327 -8.50 16.16 15.38
N PHE A 328 -7.76 16.73 16.30
CA PHE A 328 -8.21 17.10 17.66
C PHE A 328 -8.50 18.57 17.78
#